data_9507ffecc95fa83b1aa045271a0794bf
#
_entry.id   9507ffecc95fa83b1aa045271a0794bf
#
_cell.length_a   1.000
_cell.length_b   1.000
_cell.length_c   1.000
_cell.angle_alpha   90.00
_cell.angle_beta   90.00
_cell.angle_gamma   90.00
#
_symmetry.space_group_name_H-M   'P 1'
#
loop_
_entity.id
_entity.type
_entity.pdbx_description
1 polymer ?
#
loop_
_entity_poly.entity_id
_entity_poly.type
_entity_poly.pdbx_seq_one_letter_code
_entity_poly.pdbx_strand_id
1 'polypeptide(L)'
;MSPIKTLNRARPEAGDVSRRKLVKSLAAVAAAFYIPVPARAAIVRPKLTVVLIAEQFRSDYLFRNFNAFNAGGFRRLIEESAFFPDCRLLSTTFTSTGLATIATGCYPSLHGIVANRWYESAGNRLKAAEPFDLAVTTLFQQEPEPANRFFAVAATESKAGLLKPGAVSGQFFRKPDNTFATLGAAVGKEPEWLTVFNQAHLAGKFRDQPWLPRGAPPGSFPLRSLKYDAAKPENFQALLASSPFAQSAQMQLVREVVHAENLGLNSFDTVVAVLDSIGKLGSETGAVSPLIDDEVLSLDADLATLLEWLDARGQPYQIVFTAAHGAPVEPPTTYRVSPDEIVEPVERALSAEFAKGKTGFHFVEAYVYPFLYLRHDHLTPSDLPRARQIAGNAALATRHVSTFITSDGYSPQFSEWNTRARNSLYRGRSGDVLLAYRPGFVEFVGADRGVSYGSLWNYDAQVPLLFKGPSFVAGRFDHIVEMTDIAPTLAAVAGMPAPAAATGRVLSEAFGEGVS
;
A
#
# COMPACT_ATOMS: atom_id res chain seq x y z
N MET A 1 -67.30 -51.28 41.89
CA MET A 1 -66.84 -52.21 40.90
C MET A 1 -67.61 -51.95 39.62
N SER A 2 -66.97 -51.29 38.66
CA SER A 2 -67.56 -51.05 37.35
C SER A 2 -66.46 -51.32 36.27
N PRO A 3 -66.81 -51.95 35.16
CA PRO A 3 -65.86 -52.44 34.24
C PRO A 3 -65.44 -51.39 33.21
N ILE A 4 -64.18 -51.50 32.84
CA ILE A 4 -63.46 -50.66 31.85
C ILE A 4 -64.00 -50.98 30.43
N LYS A 5 -64.48 -49.95 29.70
CA LYS A 5 -64.86 -50.01 28.31
C LYS A 5 -63.59 -49.88 27.46
N THR A 6 -63.31 -50.91 26.69
CA THR A 6 -62.30 -50.95 25.62
C THR A 6 -62.75 -50.11 24.38
N LEU A 7 -62.03 -49.08 24.06
CA LEU A 7 -62.21 -48.30 22.82
C LEU A 7 -61.43 -48.96 21.69
N ASN A 8 -62.18 -49.48 20.71
CA ASN A 8 -61.68 -50.00 19.44
C ASN A 8 -61.23 -48.81 18.56
N ARG A 9 -59.95 -48.63 18.32
CA ARG A 9 -59.42 -47.68 17.32
C ARG A 9 -59.42 -48.36 15.93
N ALA A 10 -60.30 -47.85 15.06
CA ALA A 10 -60.24 -48.17 13.62
C ALA A 10 -58.94 -47.64 13.03
N ARG A 11 -58.21 -48.44 12.31
CA ARG A 11 -57.06 -48.03 11.48
C ARG A 11 -57.59 -47.35 10.23
N PRO A 12 -57.04 -46.19 9.81
CA PRO A 12 -57.35 -45.64 8.50
C PRO A 12 -56.72 -46.51 7.41
N GLU A 13 -57.49 -46.85 6.41
CA GLU A 13 -57.03 -47.52 5.16
C GLU A 13 -56.02 -46.64 4.46
N ALA A 14 -54.82 -47.16 4.22
CA ALA A 14 -53.81 -46.51 3.41
C ALA A 14 -54.27 -46.55 1.94
N GLY A 15 -54.76 -45.40 1.46
CA GLY A 15 -55.05 -45.23 0.03
C GLY A 15 -53.80 -45.42 -0.79
N ASP A 16 -53.84 -46.33 -1.75
CA ASP A 16 -52.77 -46.64 -2.70
C ASP A 16 -52.47 -45.43 -3.62
N VAL A 17 -51.51 -44.59 -3.18
CA VAL A 17 -51.02 -43.49 -4.01
C VAL A 17 -50.12 -44.06 -5.07
N SER A 18 -50.66 -44.24 -6.25
CA SER A 18 -49.92 -44.71 -7.43
C SER A 18 -48.57 -44.01 -7.58
N ARG A 19 -47.47 -44.79 -7.72
CA ARG A 19 -46.09 -44.26 -7.93
C ARG A 19 -46.03 -43.17 -9.02
N ARG A 20 -46.90 -43.24 -10.03
CA ARG A 20 -47.02 -42.21 -11.08
C ARG A 20 -47.54 -40.86 -10.53
N LYS A 21 -48.46 -40.84 -9.56
CA LYS A 21 -48.94 -39.61 -8.94
C LYS A 21 -47.86 -39.00 -8.03
N LEU A 22 -47.11 -39.83 -7.28
CA LEU A 22 -46.01 -39.36 -6.44
C LEU A 22 -44.87 -38.73 -7.27
N VAL A 23 -44.51 -39.39 -8.40
CA VAL A 23 -43.47 -38.88 -9.31
C VAL A 23 -43.91 -37.55 -9.99
N LYS A 24 -45.20 -37.44 -10.38
CA LYS A 24 -45.73 -36.17 -10.94
C LYS A 24 -45.79 -35.07 -9.91
N SER A 25 -46.11 -35.36 -8.67
CA SER A 25 -46.12 -34.37 -7.57
C SER A 25 -44.69 -33.93 -7.20
N LEU A 26 -43.70 -34.82 -7.17
CA LEU A 26 -42.30 -34.51 -6.97
C LEU A 26 -41.72 -33.69 -8.13
N ALA A 27 -42.08 -33.98 -9.37
CA ALA A 27 -41.68 -33.21 -10.54
C ALA A 27 -42.28 -31.78 -10.55
N ALA A 28 -43.54 -31.64 -10.10
CA ALA A 28 -44.19 -30.32 -9.99
C ALA A 28 -43.59 -29.47 -8.85
N VAL A 29 -43.19 -30.09 -7.74
CA VAL A 29 -42.49 -29.41 -6.64
C VAL A 29 -41.07 -29.02 -7.07
N ALA A 30 -40.35 -29.84 -7.81
CA ALA A 30 -39.03 -29.52 -8.34
C ALA A 30 -39.07 -28.38 -9.38
N ALA A 31 -40.15 -28.28 -10.18
CA ALA A 31 -40.33 -27.18 -11.15
C ALA A 31 -40.73 -25.84 -10.45
N ALA A 32 -41.39 -25.90 -9.29
CA ALA A 32 -41.78 -24.70 -8.53
C ALA A 32 -40.61 -24.05 -7.75
N PHE A 33 -39.49 -24.80 -7.59
CA PHE A 33 -38.26 -24.29 -6.94
C PHE A 33 -37.13 -24.03 -7.95
N TYR A 34 -37.41 -24.02 -9.24
CA TYR A 34 -36.46 -23.52 -10.22
C TYR A 34 -36.46 -21.99 -10.15
N ILE A 35 -35.87 -21.46 -9.08
CA ILE A 35 -35.41 -20.08 -9.06
C ILE A 35 -34.29 -20.05 -10.10
N PRO A 36 -34.42 -19.29 -11.22
CA PRO A 36 -33.31 -19.14 -12.13
C PRO A 36 -32.18 -18.50 -11.32
N VAL A 37 -31.17 -19.29 -10.98
CA VAL A 37 -29.93 -18.73 -10.46
C VAL A 37 -29.46 -17.79 -11.54
N PRO A 38 -29.35 -16.46 -11.27
CA PRO A 38 -28.87 -15.54 -12.27
C PRO A 38 -27.57 -16.09 -12.81
N ALA A 39 -27.45 -16.15 -14.15
CA ALA A 39 -26.23 -16.65 -14.77
C ALA A 39 -25.07 -15.84 -14.16
N ARG A 40 -24.15 -16.53 -13.48
CA ARG A 40 -22.95 -15.92 -12.93
C ARG A 40 -22.33 -15.10 -14.06
N ALA A 41 -22.22 -13.78 -13.86
CA ALA A 41 -21.44 -12.96 -14.77
C ALA A 41 -20.03 -13.56 -14.80
N ALA A 42 -19.62 -14.03 -15.97
CA ALA A 42 -18.30 -14.62 -16.11
C ALA A 42 -17.26 -13.54 -15.80
N ILE A 43 -16.33 -13.82 -14.88
CA ILE A 43 -15.17 -12.95 -14.67
C ILE A 43 -14.44 -12.86 -16.01
N VAL A 44 -14.41 -11.68 -16.60
CA VAL A 44 -13.65 -11.41 -17.82
C VAL A 44 -12.24 -11.02 -17.40
N ARG A 45 -11.30 -11.92 -17.54
CA ARG A 45 -9.89 -11.62 -17.30
C ARG A 45 -9.36 -10.75 -18.44
N PRO A 46 -9.07 -9.45 -18.22
CA PRO A 46 -8.43 -8.63 -19.23
C PRO A 46 -6.98 -9.06 -19.41
N LYS A 47 -6.47 -8.97 -20.65
CA LYS A 47 -5.08 -9.31 -20.94
C LYS A 47 -4.08 -8.29 -20.42
N LEU A 48 -4.52 -7.07 -20.09
CA LEU A 48 -3.66 -6.03 -19.54
C LEU A 48 -4.18 -5.57 -18.18
N THR A 49 -3.32 -5.66 -17.16
CA THR A 49 -3.53 -5.08 -15.84
C THR A 49 -2.53 -3.94 -15.62
N VAL A 50 -3.03 -2.74 -15.31
CA VAL A 50 -2.21 -1.59 -14.92
C VAL A 50 -2.48 -1.27 -13.46
N VAL A 51 -1.46 -1.31 -12.62
CA VAL A 51 -1.57 -0.98 -11.19
C VAL A 51 -0.77 0.29 -10.92
N LEU A 52 -1.45 1.34 -10.49
CA LEU A 52 -0.85 2.62 -10.12
C LEU A 52 -0.88 2.76 -8.61
N ILE A 53 0.29 2.81 -7.98
CA ILE A 53 0.46 2.96 -6.54
C ILE A 53 1.15 4.30 -6.29
N ALA A 54 0.40 5.29 -5.80
CA ALA A 54 0.95 6.61 -5.50
C ALA A 54 1.40 6.68 -4.03
N GLU A 55 2.66 7.06 -3.78
CA GLU A 55 3.14 7.24 -2.40
C GLU A 55 2.49 8.46 -1.77
N GLN A 56 2.07 8.34 -0.50
CA GLN A 56 1.44 9.41 0.28
C GLN A 56 0.14 9.98 -0.33
N PHE A 57 -0.52 9.24 -1.21
CA PHE A 57 -1.77 9.70 -1.80
C PHE A 57 -2.93 9.42 -0.84
N ARG A 58 -3.41 10.47 -0.18
CA ARG A 58 -4.52 10.40 0.77
C ARG A 58 -5.86 10.33 0.05
N SER A 59 -6.81 9.67 0.67
CA SER A 59 -8.19 9.57 0.14
C SER A 59 -8.88 10.92 0.00
N ASP A 60 -8.61 11.86 0.92
CA ASP A 60 -9.22 13.20 0.89
C ASP A 60 -8.75 14.07 -0.29
N TYR A 61 -7.64 13.73 -0.96
CA TYR A 61 -7.22 14.41 -2.19
C TYR A 61 -8.26 14.30 -3.30
N LEU A 62 -8.93 13.15 -3.39
CA LEU A 62 -10.00 12.93 -4.38
C LEU A 62 -11.23 13.80 -4.11
N PHE A 63 -11.53 14.08 -2.84
CA PHE A 63 -12.72 14.85 -2.48
C PHE A 63 -12.47 16.36 -2.56
N ARG A 64 -11.37 16.84 -2.00
CA ARG A 64 -11.08 18.27 -1.95
C ARG A 64 -10.75 18.87 -3.32
N ASN A 65 -10.20 18.09 -4.23
CA ASN A 65 -9.85 18.51 -5.59
C ASN A 65 -10.90 18.12 -6.63
N PHE A 66 -12.03 17.49 -6.24
CA PHE A 66 -13.00 16.89 -7.16
C PHE A 66 -13.48 17.85 -8.26
N ASN A 67 -13.79 19.08 -7.89
CA ASN A 67 -14.29 20.09 -8.85
C ASN A 67 -13.22 20.59 -9.84
N ALA A 68 -11.95 20.46 -9.49
CA ALA A 68 -10.81 20.86 -10.32
C ALA A 68 -10.31 19.73 -11.24
N PHE A 69 -10.73 18.48 -11.01
CA PHE A 69 -10.31 17.35 -11.82
C PHE A 69 -10.85 17.42 -13.25
N ASN A 70 -10.04 16.92 -14.17
CA ASN A 70 -10.40 16.69 -15.56
C ASN A 70 -11.51 15.63 -15.65
N ALA A 71 -12.46 15.83 -16.57
CA ALA A 71 -13.54 14.87 -16.78
C ALA A 71 -13.03 13.47 -17.18
N GLY A 72 -11.90 13.37 -17.88
CA GLY A 72 -11.27 12.10 -18.30
C GLY A 72 -10.33 11.47 -17.29
N GLY A 73 -10.02 12.16 -16.18
CA GLY A 73 -9.06 11.73 -15.15
C GLY A 73 -9.71 11.04 -13.95
N PHE A 74 -9.44 11.55 -12.75
CA PHE A 74 -9.98 10.98 -11.51
C PHE A 74 -11.50 11.00 -11.45
N ARG A 75 -12.19 12.00 -12.03
CA ARG A 75 -13.66 11.96 -12.10
C ARG A 75 -14.14 10.70 -12.80
N ARG A 76 -13.62 10.48 -13.99
CA ARG A 76 -13.94 9.29 -14.78
C ARG A 76 -13.58 8.00 -14.04
N LEU A 77 -12.38 7.96 -13.43
CA LEU A 77 -11.95 6.78 -12.69
C LEU A 77 -12.88 6.49 -11.51
N ILE A 78 -13.33 7.50 -10.77
CA ILE A 78 -14.29 7.36 -9.66
C ILE A 78 -15.65 6.87 -10.18
N GLU A 79 -16.15 7.44 -11.28
CA GLU A 79 -17.47 7.11 -11.85
C GLU A 79 -17.52 5.70 -12.46
N GLU A 80 -16.42 5.22 -13.03
CA GLU A 80 -16.36 3.94 -13.75
C GLU A 80 -15.70 2.79 -12.94
N SER A 81 -15.36 3.01 -11.67
CA SER A 81 -14.69 2.03 -10.82
C SER A 81 -15.57 1.49 -9.70
N ALA A 82 -15.23 0.30 -9.20
CA ALA A 82 -15.54 -0.05 -7.82
C ALA A 82 -14.62 0.80 -6.92
N PHE A 83 -15.18 1.83 -6.29
CA PHE A 83 -14.45 2.82 -5.50
C PHE A 83 -14.65 2.62 -4.00
N PHE A 84 -13.56 2.37 -3.30
CA PHE A 84 -13.46 2.26 -1.84
C PHE A 84 -12.66 3.46 -1.31
N PRO A 85 -13.32 4.48 -0.75
CA PRO A 85 -12.63 5.68 -0.23
C PRO A 85 -11.92 5.43 1.09
N ASP A 86 -12.19 4.35 1.78
CA ASP A 86 -11.61 4.02 3.09
C ASP A 86 -10.92 2.65 3.05
N CYS A 87 -9.83 2.57 2.29
CA CYS A 87 -8.91 1.43 2.32
C CYS A 87 -7.81 1.71 3.34
N ARG A 88 -7.55 0.78 4.27
CA ARG A 88 -6.63 1.02 5.39
C ARG A 88 -5.46 0.05 5.42
N LEU A 89 -4.27 0.60 5.64
CA LEU A 89 -3.09 -0.16 6.06
C LEU A 89 -3.06 -0.22 7.59
N LEU A 90 -3.49 -1.34 8.15
CA LEU A 90 -3.61 -1.51 9.61
C LEU A 90 -2.30 -2.03 10.24
N SER A 91 -1.20 -1.36 9.94
CA SER A 91 0.14 -1.61 10.49
C SER A 91 0.96 -0.31 10.47
N THR A 92 2.29 -0.38 10.65
CA THR A 92 3.20 0.74 10.35
C THR A 92 3.05 1.17 8.88
N THR A 93 2.96 2.46 8.64
CA THR A 93 2.55 3.04 7.37
C THR A 93 3.74 3.58 6.57
N PHE A 94 4.69 2.70 6.28
CA PHE A 94 5.84 3.02 5.41
C PHE A 94 5.60 2.56 3.98
N THR A 95 6.28 3.17 3.03
CA THR A 95 6.19 2.79 1.61
C THR A 95 6.49 1.32 1.40
N SER A 96 7.61 0.81 1.94
CA SER A 96 7.99 -0.59 1.77
C SER A 96 6.97 -1.54 2.41
N THR A 97 6.42 -1.17 3.56
CA THR A 97 5.36 -1.93 4.24
C THR A 97 4.08 -1.99 3.41
N GLY A 98 3.64 -0.84 2.87
CA GLY A 98 2.45 -0.78 2.01
C GLY A 98 2.60 -1.58 0.73
N LEU A 99 3.74 -1.43 0.03
CA LEU A 99 4.03 -2.20 -1.19
C LEU A 99 4.02 -3.72 -0.93
N ALA A 100 4.68 -4.16 0.16
CA ALA A 100 4.68 -5.56 0.54
C ALA A 100 3.27 -6.06 0.90
N THR A 101 2.47 -5.27 1.62
CA THR A 101 1.08 -5.60 1.97
C THR A 101 0.20 -5.72 0.73
N ILE A 102 0.29 -4.77 -0.22
CA ILE A 102 -0.44 -4.82 -1.50
C ILE A 102 -0.08 -6.08 -2.29
N ALA A 103 1.20 -6.44 -2.33
CA ALA A 103 1.68 -7.55 -3.12
C ALA A 103 1.40 -8.93 -2.51
N THR A 104 1.38 -9.03 -1.18
CA THR A 104 1.26 -10.31 -0.45
C THR A 104 -0.13 -10.59 0.10
N GLY A 105 -0.95 -9.55 0.29
CA GLY A 105 -2.25 -9.67 0.96
C GLY A 105 -2.17 -9.96 2.45
N CYS A 106 -1.03 -9.69 3.10
CA CYS A 106 -0.85 -9.86 4.55
C CYS A 106 -0.05 -8.71 5.16
N TYR A 107 0.05 -8.66 6.49
CA TYR A 107 0.73 -7.60 7.24
C TYR A 107 2.20 -7.93 7.55
N PRO A 108 3.01 -6.94 8.01
CA PRO A 108 4.42 -7.10 8.40
C PRO A 108 4.69 -8.28 9.32
N SER A 109 3.78 -8.61 10.23
CA SER A 109 3.88 -9.76 11.11
C SER A 109 4.02 -11.11 10.38
N LEU A 110 3.65 -11.15 9.10
CA LEU A 110 3.80 -12.32 8.22
C LEU A 110 4.81 -12.07 7.10
N HIS A 111 4.71 -10.95 6.38
CA HIS A 111 5.60 -10.70 5.23
C HIS A 111 6.99 -10.17 5.64
N GLY A 112 7.19 -9.72 6.87
CA GLY A 112 8.49 -9.37 7.43
C GLY A 112 9.03 -7.98 7.10
N ILE A 113 8.39 -7.19 6.25
CA ILE A 113 8.81 -5.82 5.93
C ILE A 113 8.16 -4.86 6.93
N VAL A 114 8.86 -4.53 8.00
CA VAL A 114 8.33 -3.78 9.16
C VAL A 114 8.38 -2.27 8.98
N ALA A 115 9.27 -1.77 8.12
CA ALA A 115 9.48 -0.34 7.81
C ALA A 115 10.28 -0.19 6.51
N ASN A 116 10.60 1.05 6.10
CA ASN A 116 11.55 1.28 4.99
C ASN A 116 12.98 0.85 5.36
N ARG A 117 13.30 0.85 6.64
CA ARG A 117 14.58 0.40 7.21
C ARG A 117 14.38 0.01 8.68
N TRP A 118 15.20 -0.87 9.16
CA TRP A 118 15.23 -1.30 10.58
C TRP A 118 16.67 -1.54 11.03
N TYR A 119 16.86 -1.63 12.34
CA TYR A 119 18.16 -1.95 12.90
C TYR A 119 18.37 -3.46 12.91
N GLU A 120 19.50 -3.90 12.37
CA GLU A 120 19.94 -5.29 12.33
C GLU A 120 21.07 -5.49 13.36
N SER A 121 20.73 -6.05 14.53
CA SER A 121 21.69 -6.22 15.64
C SER A 121 22.89 -7.11 15.26
N ALA A 122 22.66 -8.17 14.47
CA ALA A 122 23.74 -9.06 14.03
C ALA A 122 24.83 -8.34 13.22
N GLY A 123 24.46 -7.30 12.47
CA GLY A 123 25.38 -6.49 11.67
C GLY A 123 25.71 -5.15 12.30
N ASN A 124 25.14 -4.80 13.46
CA ASN A 124 25.24 -3.49 14.10
C ASN A 124 25.03 -2.35 13.11
N ARG A 125 23.96 -2.44 12.31
CA ARG A 125 23.72 -1.52 11.20
C ARG A 125 22.24 -1.25 10.95
N LEU A 126 21.99 -0.11 10.36
CA LEU A 126 20.69 0.21 9.78
C LEU A 126 20.58 -0.47 8.41
N LYS A 127 19.60 -1.35 8.27
CA LYS A 127 19.30 -2.07 7.03
C LYS A 127 18.08 -1.50 6.35
N ALA A 128 18.18 -1.19 5.05
CA ALA A 128 17.03 -0.86 4.21
C ALA A 128 16.25 -2.13 3.84
N ALA A 129 14.93 -1.97 3.64
CA ALA A 129 14.09 -3.04 3.13
C ALA A 129 14.48 -3.42 1.70
N GLU A 130 14.72 -4.70 1.46
CA GLU A 130 15.10 -5.25 0.17
C GLU A 130 14.10 -6.32 -0.29
N PRO A 131 14.01 -6.62 -1.60
CA PRO A 131 13.08 -7.60 -2.14
C PRO A 131 13.15 -8.99 -1.48
N PHE A 132 14.36 -9.46 -1.20
CA PHE A 132 14.60 -10.78 -0.59
C PHE A 132 14.39 -10.80 0.94
N ASP A 133 14.02 -9.69 1.54
CA ASP A 133 13.57 -9.66 2.94
C ASP A 133 12.11 -10.12 3.09
N LEU A 134 11.36 -10.26 2.00
CA LEU A 134 10.02 -10.82 2.05
C LEU A 134 10.06 -12.28 2.54
N ALA A 135 9.30 -12.55 3.60
CA ALA A 135 9.21 -13.88 4.19
C ALA A 135 8.17 -14.79 3.51
N VAL A 136 7.37 -14.23 2.60
CA VAL A 136 6.26 -14.89 1.92
C VAL A 136 6.24 -14.51 0.44
N THR A 137 5.54 -15.31 -0.37
CA THR A 137 5.38 -15.04 -1.81
C THR A 137 4.38 -13.91 -2.07
N THR A 138 4.60 -13.17 -3.15
CA THR A 138 3.68 -12.14 -3.63
C THR A 138 2.71 -12.69 -4.68
N LEU A 139 1.62 -11.97 -4.93
CA LEU A 139 0.69 -12.25 -6.03
C LEU A 139 1.43 -12.34 -7.38
N PHE A 140 2.35 -11.42 -7.62
CA PHE A 140 3.05 -11.30 -8.89
C PHE A 140 4.14 -12.37 -9.11
N GLN A 141 4.48 -13.17 -8.08
CA GLN A 141 5.34 -14.35 -8.20
C GLN A 141 4.57 -15.62 -8.58
N GLN A 142 3.24 -15.60 -8.45
CA GLN A 142 2.39 -16.74 -8.79
C GLN A 142 2.06 -16.69 -10.29
N GLU A 143 2.94 -17.23 -11.10
CA GLU A 143 2.73 -17.29 -12.54
C GLU A 143 2.11 -18.64 -12.90
N PRO A 144 0.82 -18.68 -13.31
CA PRO A 144 0.19 -19.93 -13.74
C PRO A 144 0.64 -20.36 -15.14
N GLU A 145 1.21 -19.44 -15.93
CA GLU A 145 1.56 -19.70 -17.33
C GLU A 145 2.90 -19.04 -17.69
N PRO A 146 3.77 -19.68 -18.49
CA PRO A 146 5.05 -19.10 -18.92
C PRO A 146 4.89 -17.82 -19.76
N ALA A 147 3.67 -17.50 -20.19
CA ALA A 147 3.36 -16.36 -21.04
C ALA A 147 3.00 -15.07 -20.28
N ASN A 148 2.79 -15.10 -18.95
CA ASN A 148 2.45 -13.90 -18.19
C ASN A 148 3.70 -13.05 -17.97
N ARG A 149 3.65 -11.79 -18.37
CA ARG A 149 4.78 -10.87 -18.21
C ARG A 149 4.48 -9.83 -17.12
N PHE A 150 5.50 -9.53 -16.32
CA PHE A 150 5.44 -8.52 -15.27
C PHE A 150 6.46 -7.43 -15.52
N PHE A 151 5.98 -6.20 -15.57
CA PHE A 151 6.80 -5.00 -15.69
C PHE A 151 6.58 -4.07 -14.50
N ALA A 152 7.64 -3.42 -14.06
CA ALA A 152 7.58 -2.46 -12.98
C ALA A 152 8.25 -1.13 -13.38
N VAL A 153 7.59 -0.01 -13.04
CA VAL A 153 8.11 1.34 -13.15
C VAL A 153 8.15 1.94 -11.75
N ALA A 154 9.33 2.27 -11.23
CA ALA A 154 9.47 2.80 -9.88
C ALA A 154 10.61 3.82 -9.78
N ALA A 155 10.70 4.55 -8.67
CA ALA A 155 11.81 5.44 -8.41
C ALA A 155 13.11 4.70 -8.09
N THR A 156 13.02 3.50 -7.52
CA THR A 156 14.17 2.67 -7.15
C THR A 156 13.91 1.21 -7.47
N GLU A 157 14.99 0.47 -7.69
CA GLU A 157 14.97 -0.98 -7.87
C GLU A 157 14.29 -1.70 -6.70
N SER A 158 14.62 -1.32 -5.48
CA SER A 158 14.07 -1.92 -4.26
C SER A 158 12.54 -1.83 -4.19
N LYS A 159 11.95 -0.69 -4.51
CA LYS A 159 10.48 -0.51 -4.50
C LYS A 159 9.78 -1.42 -5.50
N ALA A 160 10.32 -1.54 -6.71
CA ALA A 160 9.76 -2.45 -7.70
C ALA A 160 9.94 -3.92 -7.30
N GLY A 161 11.11 -4.26 -6.76
CA GLY A 161 11.42 -5.62 -6.34
C GLY A 161 10.60 -6.14 -5.17
N LEU A 162 10.09 -5.26 -4.27
CA LEU A 162 9.15 -5.65 -3.21
C LEU A 162 7.80 -6.14 -3.74
N LEU A 163 7.42 -5.74 -4.94
CA LEU A 163 6.20 -6.24 -5.59
C LEU A 163 6.40 -7.65 -6.15
N LYS A 164 7.52 -7.87 -6.82
CA LYS A 164 7.90 -9.18 -7.38
C LYS A 164 9.39 -9.43 -7.15
N PRO A 165 9.78 -10.07 -6.04
CA PRO A 165 11.15 -10.54 -5.85
C PRO A 165 11.56 -11.55 -6.92
N GLY A 166 12.79 -11.45 -7.41
CA GLY A 166 13.32 -12.36 -8.41
C GLY A 166 13.16 -11.86 -9.86
N ALA A 167 13.06 -12.79 -10.80
CA ALA A 167 13.02 -12.44 -12.22
C ALA A 167 11.75 -11.70 -12.62
N VAL A 168 11.92 -10.62 -13.35
CA VAL A 168 10.85 -9.82 -13.96
C VAL A 168 11.06 -9.74 -15.46
N SER A 169 9.98 -9.46 -16.22
CA SER A 169 10.09 -9.26 -17.67
C SER A 169 10.81 -7.95 -18.00
N GLY A 170 10.58 -6.90 -17.19
CA GLY A 170 11.30 -5.65 -17.23
C GLY A 170 11.05 -4.81 -15.99
N GLN A 171 12.08 -4.15 -15.52
CA GLN A 171 12.01 -3.23 -14.38
C GLN A 171 12.70 -1.94 -14.75
N PHE A 172 11.97 -0.84 -14.62
CA PHE A 172 12.45 0.49 -14.96
C PHE A 172 12.50 1.35 -13.70
N PHE A 173 13.67 1.91 -13.41
CA PHE A 173 13.84 2.78 -12.26
C PHE A 173 14.52 4.08 -12.67
N ARG A 174 14.13 5.17 -12.00
CA ARG A 174 14.58 6.51 -12.33
C ARG A 174 15.98 6.78 -11.77
N LYS A 175 16.87 7.27 -12.64
CA LYS A 175 18.19 7.77 -12.26
C LYS A 175 18.14 9.24 -11.80
N PRO A 176 19.18 9.72 -11.11
CA PRO A 176 19.26 11.12 -10.67
C PRO A 176 19.13 12.16 -11.80
N ASP A 177 19.53 11.82 -13.02
CA ASP A 177 19.41 12.67 -14.20
C ASP A 177 18.01 12.64 -14.85
N ASN A 178 17.02 12.07 -14.16
CA ASN A 178 15.63 11.86 -14.59
C ASN A 178 15.48 10.89 -15.78
N THR A 179 16.52 10.22 -16.21
CA THR A 179 16.42 9.11 -17.14
C THR A 179 16.04 7.83 -16.41
N PHE A 180 15.63 6.83 -17.16
CA PHE A 180 15.31 5.52 -16.59
C PHE A 180 16.32 4.48 -17.03
N ALA A 181 16.77 3.66 -16.09
CA ALA A 181 17.53 2.46 -16.38
C ALA A 181 16.61 1.25 -16.30
N THR A 182 17.02 0.14 -16.92
CA THR A 182 16.29 -1.12 -16.84
C THR A 182 17.14 -2.18 -16.14
N LEU A 183 16.45 -3.04 -15.37
CA LEU A 183 16.97 -4.31 -14.88
C LEU A 183 16.05 -5.43 -15.37
N GLY A 184 16.63 -6.56 -15.72
CA GLY A 184 15.86 -7.75 -16.08
C GLY A 184 16.74 -8.78 -16.78
N ALA A 185 16.47 -10.04 -16.56
CA ALA A 185 17.24 -11.16 -17.10
C ALA A 185 17.20 -11.28 -18.64
N ALA A 186 16.23 -10.62 -19.28
CA ALA A 186 16.10 -10.61 -20.75
C ALA A 186 16.93 -9.52 -21.43
N VAL A 187 17.55 -8.60 -20.69
CA VAL A 187 18.10 -7.38 -21.25
C VAL A 187 19.60 -7.26 -20.94
N GLY A 188 20.41 -7.98 -21.69
CA GLY A 188 21.86 -7.74 -21.72
C GLY A 188 22.23 -6.36 -22.31
N LYS A 189 21.24 -5.61 -22.82
CA LYS A 189 21.39 -4.28 -23.39
C LYS A 189 20.10 -3.48 -23.16
N GLU A 190 20.26 -2.19 -22.82
CA GLU A 190 19.13 -1.25 -22.69
C GLU A 190 18.33 -1.23 -24.02
N PRO A 191 16.99 -1.34 -23.98
CA PRO A 191 16.16 -1.30 -25.17
C PRO A 191 16.34 0.02 -25.93
N GLU A 192 16.39 -0.03 -27.26
CA GLU A 192 16.56 1.17 -28.08
C GLU A 192 15.46 2.20 -27.84
N TRP A 193 14.22 1.75 -27.69
CA TRP A 193 13.08 2.63 -27.39
C TRP A 193 13.28 3.39 -26.07
N LEU A 194 13.92 2.78 -25.04
CA LEU A 194 14.19 3.44 -23.78
C LEU A 194 15.24 4.53 -23.92
N THR A 195 16.25 4.32 -24.77
CA THR A 195 17.25 5.35 -25.10
C THR A 195 16.58 6.58 -25.72
N VAL A 196 15.66 6.37 -26.68
CA VAL A 196 14.89 7.47 -27.32
C VAL A 196 14.00 8.16 -26.27
N PHE A 197 13.28 7.39 -25.45
CA PHE A 197 12.46 7.93 -24.36
C PHE A 197 13.28 8.80 -23.42
N ASN A 198 14.43 8.31 -22.98
CA ASN A 198 15.31 9.02 -22.06
C ASN A 198 15.81 10.37 -22.62
N GLN A 199 16.11 10.46 -23.91
CA GLN A 199 16.51 11.73 -24.55
C GLN A 199 15.42 12.80 -24.46
N ALA A 200 14.15 12.41 -24.52
CA ALA A 200 13.01 13.32 -24.36
C ALA A 200 12.88 13.85 -22.93
N HIS A 201 13.35 13.10 -21.92
CA HIS A 201 13.09 13.36 -20.48
C HIS A 201 14.34 13.76 -19.68
N LEU A 202 15.43 14.13 -20.35
CA LEU A 202 16.66 14.58 -19.68
C LEU A 202 16.42 15.72 -18.70
N ALA A 203 16.90 15.59 -17.48
CA ALA A 203 16.76 16.58 -16.40
C ALA A 203 17.21 17.99 -16.82
N GLY A 204 18.22 18.09 -17.70
CA GLY A 204 18.71 19.37 -18.21
C GLY A 204 17.65 20.25 -18.87
N LYS A 205 16.58 19.66 -19.41
CA LYS A 205 15.46 20.39 -20.04
C LYS A 205 14.60 21.14 -19.02
N PHE A 206 14.67 20.77 -17.75
CA PHE A 206 13.86 21.34 -16.67
C PHE A 206 14.65 22.32 -15.79
N ARG A 207 15.92 22.59 -16.12
CA ARG A 207 16.74 23.56 -15.36
C ARG A 207 16.11 24.93 -15.42
N ASP A 208 15.98 25.54 -14.25
CA ASP A 208 15.40 26.87 -14.03
C ASP A 208 13.96 27.04 -14.53
N GLN A 209 13.27 25.93 -14.86
CA GLN A 209 11.88 25.98 -15.25
C GLN A 209 10.98 26.36 -14.06
N PRO A 210 10.03 27.29 -14.28
CA PRO A 210 9.02 27.58 -13.29
C PRO A 210 7.97 26.46 -13.26
N TRP A 211 7.61 25.99 -12.08
CA TRP A 211 6.42 25.22 -11.86
C TRP A 211 5.26 26.18 -11.64
N LEU A 212 4.45 26.39 -12.66
CA LEU A 212 3.26 27.24 -12.61
C LEU A 212 2.05 26.44 -12.15
N PRO A 213 1.09 27.05 -11.43
CA PRO A 213 -0.18 26.41 -11.12
C PRO A 213 -0.86 25.94 -12.40
N ARG A 214 -1.46 24.77 -12.38
CA ARG A 214 -2.17 24.23 -13.54
C ARG A 214 -3.32 25.15 -13.94
N GLY A 215 -3.41 25.46 -15.23
CA GLY A 215 -4.41 26.42 -15.76
C GLY A 215 -4.13 27.88 -15.43
N ALA A 216 -2.97 28.21 -14.88
CA ALA A 216 -2.59 29.59 -14.57
C ALA A 216 -2.49 30.44 -15.84
N PRO A 217 -3.03 31.67 -15.83
CA PRO A 217 -2.88 32.60 -16.95
C PRO A 217 -1.41 33.04 -17.14
N PRO A 218 -1.04 33.52 -18.33
CA PRO A 218 0.29 34.06 -18.58
C PRO A 218 0.67 35.14 -17.57
N GLY A 219 1.91 35.06 -17.05
CA GLY A 219 2.42 35.99 -16.06
C GLY A 219 2.08 35.66 -14.59
N SER A 220 1.46 34.51 -14.34
CA SER A 220 1.26 34.02 -12.97
C SER A 220 2.59 33.75 -12.26
N PHE A 221 2.58 33.93 -10.93
CA PHE A 221 3.75 33.57 -10.12
C PHE A 221 3.88 32.04 -10.05
N PRO A 222 5.10 31.51 -10.13
CA PRO A 222 5.35 30.09 -9.99
C PRO A 222 5.10 29.61 -8.54
N LEU A 223 4.55 28.41 -8.39
CA LEU A 223 4.51 27.72 -7.10
C LEU A 223 5.92 27.39 -6.62
N ARG A 224 6.80 27.04 -7.57
CA ARG A 224 8.20 26.70 -7.33
C ARG A 224 9.02 26.94 -8.59
N SER A 225 10.32 27.23 -8.44
CA SER A 225 11.28 27.23 -9.53
C SER A 225 12.27 26.09 -9.35
N LEU A 226 12.51 25.33 -10.40
CA LEU A 226 13.48 24.24 -10.42
C LEU A 226 14.90 24.78 -10.59
N LYS A 227 15.38 25.52 -9.59
CA LYS A 227 16.69 26.18 -9.62
C LYS A 227 17.82 25.17 -9.78
N TYR A 228 18.70 25.44 -10.76
CA TYR A 228 19.91 24.67 -10.98
C TYR A 228 21.13 25.40 -10.43
N ASP A 229 21.89 24.72 -9.60
CA ASP A 229 23.20 25.15 -9.09
C ASP A 229 24.22 24.06 -9.47
N ALA A 230 25.21 24.43 -10.29
CA ALA A 230 26.26 23.51 -10.71
C ALA A 230 27.15 23.03 -9.55
N ALA A 231 27.22 23.79 -8.45
CA ALA A 231 27.95 23.39 -7.25
C ALA A 231 27.20 22.38 -6.38
N LYS A 232 25.85 22.30 -6.54
CA LYS A 232 24.95 21.41 -5.77
C LYS A 232 23.87 20.81 -6.67
N PRO A 233 24.24 20.01 -7.68
CA PRO A 233 23.30 19.45 -8.64
C PRO A 233 22.24 18.54 -7.99
N GLU A 234 22.55 17.93 -6.83
CA GLU A 234 21.63 17.11 -6.05
C GLU A 234 20.39 17.89 -5.58
N ASN A 235 20.51 19.19 -5.30
CA ASN A 235 19.36 20.02 -4.92
C ASN A 235 18.36 20.14 -6.07
N PHE A 236 18.84 20.37 -7.28
CA PHE A 236 18.00 20.40 -8.47
C PHE A 236 17.36 19.03 -8.74
N GLN A 237 18.12 17.95 -8.59
CA GLN A 237 17.60 16.60 -8.75
C GLN A 237 16.48 16.28 -7.75
N ALA A 238 16.62 16.72 -6.50
CA ALA A 238 15.58 16.60 -5.47
C ALA A 238 14.33 17.40 -5.85
N LEU A 239 14.48 18.67 -6.27
CA LEU A 239 13.38 19.53 -6.73
C LEU A 239 12.64 18.91 -7.93
N LEU A 240 13.36 18.38 -8.90
CA LEU A 240 12.77 17.73 -10.06
C LEU A 240 12.02 16.46 -9.66
N ALA A 241 12.60 15.65 -8.79
CA ALA A 241 12.01 14.40 -8.34
C ALA A 241 10.71 14.60 -7.52
N SER A 242 10.52 15.77 -6.90
CA SER A 242 9.30 16.17 -6.17
C SER A 242 8.46 17.17 -7.00
N SER A 243 8.30 16.92 -8.30
CA SER A 243 7.61 17.83 -9.22
C SER A 243 6.75 17.07 -10.24
N PRO A 244 5.73 17.71 -10.81
CA PRO A 244 4.88 17.12 -11.84
C PRO A 244 5.65 16.68 -13.09
N PHE A 245 6.81 17.26 -13.37
CA PHE A 245 7.62 16.85 -14.50
C PHE A 245 8.18 15.44 -14.37
N ALA A 246 8.64 15.06 -13.17
CA ALA A 246 9.10 13.72 -12.90
C ALA A 246 7.95 12.69 -12.85
N GLN A 247 6.81 13.08 -12.30
CA GLN A 247 5.60 12.25 -12.27
C GLN A 247 5.08 11.98 -13.68
N SER A 248 4.94 13.02 -14.50
CA SER A 248 4.51 12.88 -15.89
C SER A 248 5.46 11.99 -16.69
N ALA A 249 6.78 12.06 -16.45
CA ALA A 249 7.74 11.15 -17.07
C ALA A 249 7.50 9.68 -16.68
N GLN A 250 7.16 9.39 -15.40
CA GLN A 250 6.81 8.03 -15.00
C GLN A 250 5.51 7.55 -15.67
N MET A 251 4.47 8.39 -15.71
CA MET A 251 3.19 8.04 -16.36
C MET A 251 3.35 7.82 -17.88
N GLN A 252 4.16 8.63 -18.53
CA GLN A 252 4.51 8.44 -19.95
C GLN A 252 5.31 7.15 -20.18
N LEU A 253 6.23 6.81 -19.25
CA LEU A 253 6.98 5.56 -19.34
C LEU A 253 6.06 4.33 -19.19
N VAL A 254 5.05 4.37 -18.30
CA VAL A 254 4.04 3.30 -18.21
C VAL A 254 3.39 3.06 -19.57
N ARG A 255 2.97 4.12 -20.26
CA ARG A 255 2.37 4.03 -21.59
C ARG A 255 3.37 3.46 -22.61
N GLU A 256 4.61 3.94 -22.57
CA GLU A 256 5.65 3.49 -23.50
C GLU A 256 6.03 2.02 -23.30
N VAL A 257 6.13 1.55 -22.05
CA VAL A 257 6.35 0.12 -21.74
C VAL A 257 5.20 -0.74 -22.30
N VAL A 258 3.95 -0.33 -22.10
CA VAL A 258 2.79 -1.05 -22.66
C VAL A 258 2.84 -1.07 -24.18
N HIS A 259 3.25 0.01 -24.82
CA HIS A 259 3.34 0.14 -26.27
C HIS A 259 4.50 -0.67 -26.85
N ALA A 260 5.71 -0.39 -26.41
CA ALA A 260 6.95 -0.97 -26.98
C ALA A 260 7.05 -2.47 -26.74
N GLU A 261 6.56 -2.95 -25.60
CA GLU A 261 6.56 -4.37 -25.26
C GLU A 261 5.29 -5.11 -25.76
N ASN A 262 4.37 -4.42 -26.44
CA ASN A 262 3.12 -4.97 -26.98
C ASN A 262 2.28 -5.69 -25.89
N LEU A 263 2.16 -5.07 -24.71
CA LEU A 263 1.49 -5.69 -23.58
C LEU A 263 -0.03 -5.80 -23.77
N GLY A 264 -0.62 -6.88 -23.28
CA GLY A 264 -2.05 -7.14 -23.33
C GLY A 264 -2.56 -7.63 -24.68
N LEU A 265 -1.69 -7.92 -25.67
CA LEU A 265 -2.13 -8.44 -26.96
C LEU A 265 -2.24 -9.97 -26.95
N ASN A 266 -1.17 -10.66 -26.56
CA ASN A 266 -1.07 -12.11 -26.69
C ASN A 266 -1.00 -12.84 -25.34
N SER A 267 -0.61 -12.18 -24.28
CA SER A 267 -0.41 -12.71 -22.93
C SER A 267 -1.20 -11.91 -21.90
N PHE A 268 -1.29 -12.41 -20.68
CA PHE A 268 -1.83 -11.68 -19.53
C PHE A 268 -0.69 -10.93 -18.88
N ASP A 269 -0.61 -9.65 -19.19
CA ASP A 269 0.52 -8.81 -18.80
C ASP A 269 0.12 -7.85 -17.66
N THR A 270 1.04 -7.65 -16.74
CA THR A 270 0.86 -6.70 -15.64
C THR A 270 1.95 -5.63 -15.67
N VAL A 271 1.54 -4.38 -15.58
CA VAL A 271 2.44 -3.23 -15.36
C VAL A 271 2.09 -2.62 -14.03
N VAL A 272 3.06 -2.53 -13.11
CA VAL A 272 2.90 -1.81 -11.84
C VAL A 272 3.77 -0.57 -11.85
N ALA A 273 3.16 0.59 -11.57
CA ALA A 273 3.89 1.85 -11.39
C ALA A 273 3.82 2.30 -9.93
N VAL A 274 4.97 2.54 -9.32
CA VAL A 274 5.10 3.17 -8.01
C VAL A 274 5.48 4.62 -8.22
N LEU A 275 4.48 5.51 -8.08
CA LEU A 275 4.61 6.95 -8.32
C LEU A 275 5.08 7.62 -7.03
N ASP A 276 6.28 8.18 -7.03
CA ASP A 276 6.94 8.67 -5.82
C ASP A 276 6.97 10.20 -5.67
N SER A 277 6.55 10.96 -6.68
CA SER A 277 6.67 12.41 -6.70
C SER A 277 5.84 13.07 -5.59
N ILE A 278 4.56 12.69 -5.45
CA ILE A 278 3.68 13.13 -4.35
C ILE A 278 4.28 12.77 -2.99
N GLY A 279 4.85 11.56 -2.86
CA GLY A 279 5.48 11.12 -1.62
C GLY A 279 6.70 11.95 -1.22
N LYS A 280 7.55 12.29 -2.18
CA LYS A 280 8.70 13.18 -1.95
C LYS A 280 8.26 14.59 -1.58
N LEU A 281 7.31 15.13 -2.33
CA LEU A 281 6.77 16.45 -2.08
C LEU A 281 6.04 16.52 -0.73
N GLY A 282 5.23 15.50 -0.40
CA GLY A 282 4.54 15.40 0.88
C GLY A 282 5.50 15.30 2.07
N SER A 283 6.62 14.60 1.91
CA SER A 283 7.67 14.57 2.94
C SER A 283 8.36 15.93 3.14
N GLU A 284 8.34 16.79 2.12
CA GLU A 284 8.91 18.13 2.15
C GLU A 284 7.94 19.19 2.70
N THR A 285 6.64 19.09 2.35
CA THR A 285 5.65 20.16 2.59
C THR A 285 4.46 19.74 3.44
N GLY A 286 4.40 18.46 3.83
CA GLY A 286 3.19 17.88 4.43
C GLY A 286 2.07 17.65 3.40
N ALA A 287 1.00 17.02 3.87
CA ALA A 287 -0.13 16.60 3.02
C ALA A 287 -1.04 17.75 2.53
N VAL A 288 -0.86 18.95 3.06
CA VAL A 288 -1.71 20.10 2.74
C VAL A 288 -0.83 21.28 2.33
N SER A 289 -0.69 21.45 1.02
CA SER A 289 0.03 22.60 0.45
C SER A 289 -0.47 22.85 -0.98
N PRO A 290 -0.36 24.08 -1.51
CA PRO A 290 -0.68 24.38 -2.90
C PRO A 290 0.12 23.53 -3.91
N LEU A 291 1.34 23.14 -3.54
CA LEU A 291 2.19 22.27 -4.35
C LEU A 291 1.61 20.85 -4.45
N ILE A 292 1.11 20.31 -3.34
CA ILE A 292 0.46 18.96 -3.34
C ILE A 292 -0.83 19.01 -4.15
N ASP A 293 -1.63 20.06 -4.02
CA ASP A 293 -2.88 20.15 -4.78
C ASP A 293 -2.61 20.21 -6.29
N ASP A 294 -1.62 20.98 -6.72
CA ASP A 294 -1.24 21.08 -8.14
C ASP A 294 -0.60 19.78 -8.67
N GLU A 295 0.19 19.09 -7.85
CA GLU A 295 0.77 17.78 -8.19
C GLU A 295 -0.34 16.72 -8.38
N VAL A 296 -1.36 16.72 -7.52
CA VAL A 296 -2.55 15.85 -7.66
C VAL A 296 -3.33 16.18 -8.94
N LEU A 297 -3.49 17.46 -9.29
CA LEU A 297 -4.12 17.89 -10.55
C LEU A 297 -3.26 17.52 -11.77
N SER A 298 -1.95 17.48 -11.62
CA SER A 298 -1.04 17.00 -12.65
C SER A 298 -1.22 15.50 -12.89
N LEU A 299 -1.27 14.71 -11.82
CA LEU A 299 -1.54 13.28 -11.90
C LEU A 299 -2.90 12.99 -12.54
N ASP A 300 -3.92 13.80 -12.23
CA ASP A 300 -5.25 13.71 -12.83
C ASP A 300 -5.20 13.84 -14.37
N ALA A 301 -4.45 14.81 -14.88
CA ALA A 301 -4.30 14.99 -16.33
C ALA A 301 -3.47 13.88 -16.99
N ASP A 302 -2.42 13.41 -16.34
CA ASP A 302 -1.65 12.27 -16.82
C ASP A 302 -2.50 10.99 -16.86
N LEU A 303 -3.34 10.80 -15.83
CA LEU A 303 -4.32 9.70 -15.77
C LEU A 303 -5.35 9.80 -16.90
N ALA A 304 -5.89 11.00 -17.16
CA ALA A 304 -6.81 11.22 -18.28
C ALA A 304 -6.17 10.81 -19.62
N THR A 305 -4.93 11.23 -19.83
CA THR A 305 -4.16 10.87 -21.04
C THR A 305 -3.91 9.37 -21.15
N LEU A 306 -3.61 8.71 -20.03
CA LEU A 306 -3.41 7.26 -20.00
C LEU A 306 -4.69 6.50 -20.32
N LEU A 307 -5.81 6.88 -19.69
CA LEU A 307 -7.11 6.23 -19.91
C LEU A 307 -7.60 6.40 -21.35
N GLU A 308 -7.52 7.61 -21.91
CA GLU A 308 -7.87 7.86 -23.31
C GLU A 308 -7.02 7.01 -24.26
N TRP A 309 -5.73 6.94 -24.01
CA TRP A 309 -4.82 6.13 -24.82
C TRP A 309 -5.10 4.62 -24.71
N LEU A 310 -5.40 4.12 -23.49
CA LEU A 310 -5.77 2.71 -23.29
C LEU A 310 -7.06 2.35 -24.04
N ASP A 311 -8.07 3.23 -24.01
CA ASP A 311 -9.32 3.04 -24.75
C ASP A 311 -9.09 3.01 -26.27
N ALA A 312 -8.27 3.92 -26.78
CA ALA A 312 -7.95 3.98 -28.21
C ALA A 312 -7.27 2.71 -28.76
N ARG A 313 -6.69 1.89 -27.88
CA ARG A 313 -6.13 0.57 -28.25
C ARG A 313 -7.21 -0.45 -28.61
N GLY A 314 -8.45 -0.26 -28.16
CA GLY A 314 -9.58 -1.17 -28.38
C GLY A 314 -9.42 -2.56 -27.73
N GLN A 315 -8.47 -2.72 -26.79
CA GLN A 315 -8.24 -3.96 -26.04
C GLN A 315 -8.78 -3.83 -24.62
N PRO A 316 -9.47 -4.85 -24.08
CA PRO A 316 -9.90 -4.83 -22.69
C PRO A 316 -8.70 -4.72 -21.74
N TYR A 317 -8.77 -3.80 -20.80
CA TYR A 317 -7.79 -3.62 -19.75
C TYR A 317 -8.48 -3.47 -18.39
N GLN A 318 -7.71 -3.68 -17.34
CA GLN A 318 -8.11 -3.22 -16.01
C GLN A 318 -7.05 -2.27 -15.45
N ILE A 319 -7.50 -1.32 -14.65
CA ILE A 319 -6.64 -0.41 -13.91
C ILE A 319 -7.00 -0.45 -12.43
N VAL A 320 -5.98 -0.47 -11.60
CA VAL A 320 -6.09 -0.35 -10.14
C VAL A 320 -5.35 0.90 -9.73
N PHE A 321 -6.01 1.76 -8.98
CA PHE A 321 -5.37 2.92 -8.37
C PHE A 321 -5.47 2.83 -6.85
N THR A 322 -4.33 2.97 -6.17
CA THR A 322 -4.24 3.02 -4.71
C THR A 322 -2.97 3.75 -4.26
N ALA A 323 -2.71 3.78 -2.97
CA ALA A 323 -1.48 4.33 -2.42
C ALA A 323 -0.79 3.33 -1.47
N ALA A 324 0.51 3.46 -1.29
CA ALA A 324 1.25 2.66 -0.31
C ALA A 324 0.91 3.06 1.13
N HIS A 325 0.67 4.33 1.36
CA HIS A 325 0.22 4.93 2.64
C HIS A 325 -0.21 6.39 2.40
N GLY A 326 -0.82 7.03 3.42
CA GLY A 326 -1.14 8.44 3.43
C GLY A 326 0.02 9.31 3.96
N ALA A 327 -0.29 10.50 4.47
CA ALA A 327 0.70 11.42 5.02
C ALA A 327 0.10 12.35 6.08
N PRO A 328 0.88 12.80 7.08
CA PRO A 328 0.44 13.83 8.01
C PRO A 328 0.49 15.22 7.34
N VAL A 329 -0.23 16.16 7.92
CA VAL A 329 -0.03 17.58 7.62
C VAL A 329 1.29 18.06 8.23
N GLU A 330 1.91 19.10 7.68
CA GLU A 330 3.11 19.68 8.28
C GLU A 330 2.79 20.23 9.68
N PRO A 331 3.43 19.70 10.73
CA PRO A 331 3.15 20.14 12.09
C PRO A 331 3.96 21.40 12.45
N PRO A 332 3.53 22.12 13.51
CA PRO A 332 4.39 23.10 14.15
C PRO A 332 5.73 22.49 14.61
N THR A 333 6.78 23.30 14.69
CA THR A 333 8.12 22.84 15.13
C THR A 333 8.10 22.13 16.48
N THR A 334 7.24 22.57 17.40
CA THR A 334 7.09 21.98 18.75
C THR A 334 6.53 20.54 18.76
N TYR A 335 6.02 20.04 17.61
CA TYR A 335 5.51 18.68 17.45
C TYR A 335 6.51 17.76 16.74
N ARG A 336 7.77 18.21 16.58
CA ARG A 336 8.87 17.41 16.06
C ARG A 336 9.61 16.76 17.22
N VAL A 337 9.78 15.45 17.15
CA VAL A 337 10.39 14.64 18.23
C VAL A 337 11.83 14.32 17.84
N SER A 338 12.78 14.81 18.63
CA SER A 338 14.17 14.34 18.51
C SER A 338 14.28 12.91 19.08
N PRO A 339 15.06 12.03 18.46
CA PRO A 339 15.38 10.71 19.03
C PRO A 339 15.82 10.76 20.49
N ASP A 340 16.62 11.75 20.86
CA ASP A 340 17.14 11.91 22.24
C ASP A 340 16.03 12.16 23.27
N GLU A 341 14.94 12.86 22.88
CA GLU A 341 13.78 13.08 23.75
C GLU A 341 13.06 11.77 24.13
N ILE A 342 13.29 10.69 23.39
CA ILE A 342 12.81 9.34 23.69
C ILE A 342 13.90 8.50 24.35
N VAL A 343 15.10 8.50 23.80
CA VAL A 343 16.19 7.61 24.22
C VAL A 343 16.70 7.95 25.61
N GLU A 344 16.92 9.24 25.94
CA GLU A 344 17.47 9.62 27.24
C GLU A 344 16.58 9.26 28.45
N PRO A 345 15.23 9.50 28.44
CA PRO A 345 14.38 9.04 29.52
C PRO A 345 14.35 7.53 29.67
N VAL A 346 14.36 6.79 28.55
CA VAL A 346 14.40 5.34 28.54
C VAL A 346 15.71 4.83 29.14
N GLU A 347 16.84 5.37 28.70
CA GLU A 347 18.18 4.98 29.19
C GLU A 347 18.30 5.23 30.70
N ARG A 348 17.82 6.40 31.22
CA ARG A 348 17.80 6.68 32.66
C ARG A 348 16.99 5.66 33.45
N ALA A 349 15.80 5.30 32.95
CA ALA A 349 14.91 4.36 33.63
C ALA A 349 15.49 2.94 33.67
N LEU A 350 16.09 2.49 32.56
CA LEU A 350 16.75 1.17 32.49
C LEU A 350 18.01 1.15 33.36
N SER A 351 18.82 2.20 33.35
CA SER A 351 20.01 2.31 34.19
C SER A 351 19.68 2.28 35.68
N ALA A 352 18.61 2.94 36.11
CA ALA A 352 18.15 2.90 37.50
C ALA A 352 17.80 1.49 37.98
N GLU A 353 17.24 0.66 37.13
CA GLU A 353 16.85 -0.73 37.47
C GLU A 353 18.00 -1.72 37.32
N PHE A 354 18.76 -1.64 36.22
CA PHE A 354 19.65 -2.72 35.80
C PHE A 354 21.16 -2.43 35.97
N ALA A 355 21.60 -1.15 36.03
CA ALA A 355 23.01 -0.84 36.11
C ALA A 355 23.63 -1.20 37.46
N LYS A 356 22.84 -1.31 38.53
CA LYS A 356 23.30 -1.70 39.89
C LYS A 356 24.58 -0.96 40.34
N GLY A 357 24.63 0.36 40.07
CA GLY A 357 25.75 1.22 40.42
C GLY A 357 26.97 1.16 39.49
N LYS A 358 26.91 0.39 38.41
CA LYS A 358 27.93 0.41 37.35
C LYS A 358 27.75 1.62 36.47
N THR A 359 28.83 2.30 36.08
CA THR A 359 28.84 3.44 35.16
C THR A 359 29.23 3.00 33.77
N GLY A 360 28.79 3.74 32.73
CA GLY A 360 29.15 3.48 31.34
C GLY A 360 28.34 2.36 30.66
N PHE A 361 27.27 1.85 31.30
CA PHE A 361 26.36 0.92 30.68
C PHE A 361 25.25 1.68 29.91
N HIS A 362 25.06 1.28 28.67
CA HIS A 362 23.94 1.73 27.84
C HIS A 362 23.03 0.53 27.53
N PHE A 363 21.73 0.72 27.70
CA PHE A 363 20.72 -0.34 27.50
C PHE A 363 19.94 -0.18 26.21
N VAL A 364 19.93 1.03 25.63
CA VAL A 364 19.34 1.29 24.31
C VAL A 364 20.42 1.06 23.26
N GLU A 365 20.17 0.13 22.35
CA GLU A 365 21.07 -0.18 21.23
C GLU A 365 20.82 0.76 20.05
N ALA A 366 19.54 0.95 19.70
CA ALA A 366 19.14 1.84 18.63
C ALA A 366 17.69 2.34 18.82
N TYR A 367 17.42 3.49 18.25
CA TYR A 367 16.07 3.97 18.02
C TYR A 367 15.90 4.27 16.53
N VAL A 368 14.99 3.53 15.88
CA VAL A 368 14.61 3.69 14.49
C VAL A 368 13.09 3.74 14.46
N TYR A 369 12.54 4.95 14.42
CA TYR A 369 11.09 5.13 14.51
C TYR A 369 10.31 4.14 13.63
N PRO A 370 9.30 3.46 14.18
CA PRO A 370 8.75 3.59 15.54
C PRO A 370 9.34 2.59 16.55
N PHE A 371 10.46 1.95 16.26
CA PHE A 371 11.05 0.85 17.02
C PHE A 371 12.19 1.28 17.91
N LEU A 372 12.15 0.86 19.16
CA LEU A 372 13.25 0.94 20.13
C LEU A 372 13.88 -0.44 20.30
N TYR A 373 15.20 -0.54 20.18
CA TYR A 373 16.00 -1.75 20.29
C TYR A 373 16.81 -1.70 21.58
N LEU A 374 16.77 -2.78 22.37
CA LEU A 374 17.53 -2.90 23.62
C LEU A 374 18.79 -3.74 23.42
N ARG A 375 19.81 -3.45 24.20
CA ARG A 375 21.06 -4.21 24.24
C ARG A 375 20.86 -5.51 25.02
N HIS A 376 20.67 -6.60 24.30
CA HIS A 376 20.45 -7.93 24.90
C HIS A 376 21.72 -8.49 25.55
N ASP A 377 22.91 -7.99 25.20
CA ASP A 377 24.16 -8.35 25.84
C ASP A 377 24.36 -7.75 27.26
N HIS A 378 23.59 -6.71 27.57
CA HIS A 378 23.59 -6.07 28.89
C HIS A 378 22.42 -6.53 29.79
N LEU A 379 21.51 -7.34 29.28
CA LEU A 379 20.31 -7.83 29.94
C LEU A 379 20.28 -9.36 29.93
N THR A 380 19.86 -9.98 31.03
CA THR A 380 19.62 -11.43 30.99
C THR A 380 18.29 -11.72 30.26
N PRO A 381 18.12 -12.94 29.71
CA PRO A 381 16.85 -13.31 29.07
C PRO A 381 15.63 -13.16 30.00
N SER A 382 15.81 -13.35 31.32
CA SER A 382 14.76 -13.15 32.32
C SER A 382 14.43 -11.67 32.59
N ASP A 383 15.38 -10.77 32.34
CA ASP A 383 15.21 -9.33 32.54
C ASP A 383 14.52 -8.65 31.35
N LEU A 384 14.60 -9.24 30.14
CA LEU A 384 14.11 -8.64 28.90
C LEU A 384 12.61 -8.22 28.96
N PRO A 385 11.67 -9.04 29.45
CA PRO A 385 10.27 -8.62 29.53
C PRO A 385 10.09 -7.39 30.42
N ARG A 386 10.80 -7.36 31.56
CA ARG A 386 10.77 -6.23 32.51
C ARG A 386 11.43 -4.99 31.89
N ALA A 387 12.57 -5.16 31.22
CA ALA A 387 13.27 -4.06 30.54
C ALA A 387 12.42 -3.42 29.44
N ARG A 388 11.72 -4.22 28.63
CA ARG A 388 10.76 -3.73 27.62
C ARG A 388 9.66 -2.90 28.24
N GLN A 389 9.07 -3.37 29.35
CA GLN A 389 8.02 -2.63 30.05
C GLN A 389 8.53 -1.31 30.63
N ILE A 390 9.71 -1.31 31.23
CA ILE A 390 10.34 -0.09 31.76
C ILE A 390 10.62 0.91 30.63
N ALA A 391 11.20 0.44 29.53
CA ALA A 391 11.49 1.26 28.35
C ALA A 391 10.21 1.88 27.77
N GLY A 392 9.17 1.07 27.57
CA GLY A 392 7.87 1.54 27.07
C GLY A 392 7.21 2.54 28.01
N ASN A 393 7.22 2.30 29.32
CA ASN A 393 6.64 3.20 30.32
C ASN A 393 7.42 4.53 30.40
N ALA A 394 8.75 4.49 30.32
CA ALA A 394 9.56 5.70 30.29
C ALA A 394 9.30 6.55 29.03
N ALA A 395 9.17 5.92 27.88
CA ALA A 395 8.76 6.60 26.65
C ALA A 395 7.34 7.18 26.75
N LEU A 396 6.39 6.42 27.30
CA LEU A 396 4.99 6.85 27.51
C LEU A 396 4.89 8.05 28.46
N ALA A 397 5.79 8.17 29.45
CA ALA A 397 5.84 9.31 30.37
C ALA A 397 6.28 10.61 29.69
N THR A 398 6.82 10.55 28.47
CA THR A 398 7.14 11.75 27.69
C THR A 398 5.86 12.39 27.12
N ARG A 399 5.94 13.66 26.73
CA ARG A 399 4.80 14.35 26.09
C ARG A 399 4.48 13.83 24.67
N HIS A 400 5.38 13.03 24.08
CA HIS A 400 5.36 12.68 22.66
C HIS A 400 4.60 11.39 22.36
N VAL A 401 4.69 10.42 23.27
CA VAL A 401 4.17 9.05 23.06
C VAL A 401 2.74 8.93 23.58
N SER A 402 1.89 8.31 22.77
CA SER A 402 0.48 8.01 23.09
C SER A 402 0.31 6.62 23.71
N THR A 403 1.02 5.64 23.18
CA THR A 403 0.96 4.24 23.63
C THR A 403 2.19 3.49 23.09
N PHE A 404 2.38 2.26 23.59
CA PHE A 404 3.41 1.35 23.10
C PHE A 404 2.94 -0.10 23.16
N ILE A 405 3.64 -0.96 22.43
CA ILE A 405 3.57 -2.41 22.58
C ILE A 405 4.98 -2.98 22.58
N THR A 406 5.22 -3.95 23.46
CA THR A 406 6.49 -4.68 23.49
C THR A 406 6.48 -5.85 22.50
N SER A 407 7.64 -6.31 22.08
CA SER A 407 7.77 -7.43 21.15
C SER A 407 7.22 -8.76 21.70
N ASP A 408 7.04 -8.88 23.02
CA ASP A 408 6.37 -10.00 23.68
C ASP A 408 4.85 -9.74 23.93
N GLY A 409 4.31 -8.64 23.39
CA GLY A 409 2.89 -8.36 23.31
C GLY A 409 2.29 -7.60 24.50
N TYR A 410 3.11 -7.13 25.47
CA TYR A 410 2.60 -6.29 26.54
C TYR A 410 2.26 -4.88 26.03
N SER A 411 1.10 -4.37 26.44
CA SER A 411 0.68 -2.98 26.24
C SER A 411 -0.06 -2.49 27.47
N PRO A 412 0.13 -1.23 27.90
CA PRO A 412 -0.55 -0.70 29.09
C PRO A 412 -2.05 -0.45 28.87
N GLN A 413 -2.49 -0.44 27.63
CA GLN A 413 -3.89 -0.15 27.26
C GLN A 413 -4.40 -1.15 26.22
N PHE A 414 -5.64 -1.62 26.41
CA PHE A 414 -6.37 -2.38 25.40
C PHE A 414 -7.08 -1.40 24.46
N SER A 415 -6.69 -1.41 23.17
CA SER A 415 -7.31 -0.55 22.16
C SER A 415 -7.17 -1.19 20.77
N GLU A 416 -7.87 -0.64 19.76
CA GLU A 416 -7.70 -1.03 18.36
C GLU A 416 -6.25 -0.86 17.88
N TRP A 417 -5.48 0.04 18.49
CA TRP A 417 -4.05 0.27 18.22
C TRP A 417 -3.20 -0.97 18.46
N ASN A 418 -3.59 -1.82 19.41
CA ASN A 418 -2.86 -3.05 19.69
C ASN A 418 -2.90 -4.01 18.50
N THR A 419 -3.99 -4.04 17.74
CA THR A 419 -4.09 -4.84 16.52
C THR A 419 -3.12 -4.29 15.47
N ARG A 420 -3.14 -2.98 15.20
CA ARG A 420 -2.22 -2.33 14.25
C ARG A 420 -0.76 -2.52 14.66
N ALA A 421 -0.46 -2.36 15.95
CA ALA A 421 0.88 -2.56 16.47
C ALA A 421 1.34 -4.02 16.34
N ARG A 422 0.49 -5.00 16.66
CA ARG A 422 0.80 -6.43 16.48
C ARG A 422 1.02 -6.80 15.03
N ASN A 423 0.20 -6.27 14.11
CA ASN A 423 0.40 -6.45 12.67
C ASN A 423 1.78 -5.96 12.19
N SER A 424 2.39 -5.03 12.94
CA SER A 424 3.68 -4.40 12.60
C SER A 424 4.88 -5.14 13.16
N LEU A 425 4.69 -6.11 14.08
CA LEU A 425 5.78 -6.82 14.75
C LEU A 425 6.21 -8.05 13.96
N TYR A 426 7.49 -8.13 13.64
CA TYR A 426 8.13 -9.32 13.06
C TYR A 426 9.40 -9.65 13.83
N ARG A 427 9.50 -10.90 14.29
CA ARG A 427 10.63 -11.33 15.12
C ARG A 427 11.97 -11.15 14.40
N GLY A 428 12.91 -10.49 15.08
CA GLY A 428 14.27 -10.26 14.59
C GLY A 428 14.42 -9.03 13.66
N ARG A 429 13.32 -8.27 13.40
CA ARG A 429 13.38 -7.03 12.62
C ARG A 429 12.75 -5.84 13.33
N SER A 430 11.56 -6.02 13.89
CA SER A 430 10.98 -5.01 14.79
C SER A 430 11.78 -4.98 16.09
N GLY A 431 11.88 -3.78 16.69
CA GLY A 431 12.56 -3.58 17.97
C GLY A 431 11.87 -4.24 19.16
N ASP A 432 12.44 -4.08 20.32
CA ASP A 432 11.90 -4.58 21.58
C ASP A 432 10.60 -3.87 21.98
N VAL A 433 10.46 -2.59 21.61
CA VAL A 433 9.27 -1.76 21.87
C VAL A 433 8.92 -0.98 20.61
N LEU A 434 7.64 -1.08 20.19
CA LEU A 434 7.04 -0.21 19.18
C LEU A 434 6.33 0.93 19.90
N LEU A 435 6.67 2.15 19.52
CA LEU A 435 6.10 3.39 20.07
C LEU A 435 5.12 4.01 19.08
N ALA A 436 3.96 4.44 19.56
CA ALA A 436 3.04 5.27 18.80
C ALA A 436 3.10 6.71 19.33
N TYR A 437 3.51 7.64 18.49
CA TYR A 437 3.45 9.07 18.84
C TYR A 437 2.01 9.55 18.97
N ARG A 438 1.80 10.62 19.68
CA ARG A 438 0.48 11.31 19.73
C ARG A 438 0.14 11.88 18.35
N PRO A 439 -1.15 12.06 18.04
CA PRO A 439 -1.55 12.63 16.75
C PRO A 439 -0.85 13.94 16.45
N GLY A 440 -0.36 14.08 15.22
CA GLY A 440 0.33 15.27 14.76
C GLY A 440 1.80 15.38 15.16
N PHE A 441 2.31 14.53 16.04
CA PHE A 441 3.75 14.46 16.31
C PHE A 441 4.45 13.66 15.20
N VAL A 442 5.59 14.18 14.74
CA VAL A 442 6.44 13.55 13.72
C VAL A 442 7.88 13.48 14.19
N GLU A 443 8.65 12.54 13.68
CA GLU A 443 10.07 12.46 13.97
C GLU A 443 10.82 13.67 13.36
N PHE A 444 11.77 14.22 14.09
CA PHE A 444 12.69 15.23 13.58
C PHE A 444 13.69 14.58 12.62
N VAL A 445 13.70 15.03 11.37
CA VAL A 445 14.52 14.45 10.29
C VAL A 445 15.69 15.36 9.89
N GLY A 446 16.19 16.17 10.84
CA GLY A 446 17.35 17.03 10.62
C GLY A 446 17.03 18.39 9.98
N ALA A 447 15.75 18.74 9.82
CA ALA A 447 15.30 20.03 9.31
C ALA A 447 14.05 20.51 10.05
N ASP A 448 13.86 21.83 10.11
CA ASP A 448 12.68 22.47 10.73
C ASP A 448 11.42 22.32 9.87
N ARG A 449 11.53 21.77 8.68
CA ARG A 449 10.45 21.54 7.72
C ARG A 449 10.38 20.08 7.32
N GLY A 450 9.29 19.73 6.66
CA GLY A 450 9.04 18.37 6.22
C GLY A 450 8.35 17.51 7.27
N VAL A 451 7.94 16.34 6.89
CA VAL A 451 7.24 15.39 7.75
C VAL A 451 7.82 14.01 7.60
N SER A 452 7.91 13.29 8.71
CA SER A 452 8.05 11.84 8.70
C SER A 452 6.67 11.19 8.69
N TYR A 453 6.60 9.97 8.19
CA TYR A 453 5.42 9.11 8.15
C TYR A 453 5.76 7.75 8.80
N GLY A 454 4.84 6.84 8.82
CA GLY A 454 5.04 5.51 9.45
C GLY A 454 4.23 5.33 10.72
N SER A 455 3.36 6.29 11.06
CA SER A 455 2.51 6.23 12.24
C SER A 455 1.41 5.18 12.08
N LEU A 456 0.71 4.89 13.19
CA LEU A 456 -0.48 4.03 13.18
C LEU A 456 -1.79 4.84 13.01
N TRP A 457 -1.71 6.15 12.74
CA TRP A 457 -2.87 7.03 12.63
C TRP A 457 -3.55 6.96 11.27
N ASN A 458 -4.86 7.25 11.24
CA ASN A 458 -5.64 7.15 9.99
C ASN A 458 -5.16 8.08 8.88
N TYR A 459 -4.57 9.24 9.20
CA TYR A 459 -4.04 10.16 8.19
C TYR A 459 -2.86 9.55 7.39
N ASP A 460 -2.13 8.58 7.99
CA ASP A 460 -1.10 7.79 7.30
C ASP A 460 -1.66 6.47 6.75
N ALA A 461 -2.70 5.92 7.39
CA ALA A 461 -3.20 4.58 7.09
C ALA A 461 -4.28 4.55 5.98
N GLN A 462 -5.07 5.62 5.86
CA GLN A 462 -6.23 5.67 4.96
C GLN A 462 -5.86 6.16 3.57
N VAL A 463 -6.14 5.33 2.57
CA VAL A 463 -5.87 5.58 1.15
C VAL A 463 -7.09 5.24 0.30
N PRO A 464 -7.22 5.76 -0.93
CA PRO A 464 -8.26 5.32 -1.84
C PRO A 464 -7.89 3.98 -2.48
N LEU A 465 -8.92 3.21 -2.87
CA LEU A 465 -8.77 2.02 -3.68
C LEU A 465 -9.84 2.03 -4.77
N LEU A 466 -9.41 1.98 -6.03
CA LEU A 466 -10.27 2.01 -7.20
C LEU A 466 -9.92 0.84 -8.13
N PHE A 467 -10.91 0.06 -8.49
CA PHE A 467 -10.80 -1.01 -9.47
C PHE A 467 -11.68 -0.69 -10.66
N LYS A 468 -11.10 -0.43 -11.84
CA LYS A 468 -11.83 -0.25 -13.10
C LYS A 468 -11.45 -1.37 -14.06
N GLY A 469 -12.44 -1.96 -14.71
CA GLY A 469 -12.23 -3.01 -15.72
C GLY A 469 -13.47 -3.85 -15.94
N PRO A 470 -13.44 -4.78 -16.90
CA PRO A 470 -14.64 -5.52 -17.32
C PRO A 470 -15.23 -6.45 -16.23
N SER A 471 -14.47 -6.79 -15.19
CA SER A 471 -14.94 -7.62 -14.08
C SER A 471 -15.48 -6.82 -12.90
N PHE A 472 -15.27 -5.51 -12.87
CA PHE A 472 -15.66 -4.67 -11.75
C PHE A 472 -16.91 -3.86 -12.07
N VAL A 473 -17.75 -3.65 -11.07
CA VAL A 473 -18.93 -2.79 -11.17
C VAL A 473 -18.60 -1.38 -10.70
N ALA A 474 -19.07 -0.41 -11.47
CA ALA A 474 -18.99 0.97 -11.05
C ALA A 474 -19.89 1.21 -9.83
N GLY A 475 -19.34 1.77 -8.78
CA GLY A 475 -20.05 2.07 -7.55
C GLY A 475 -19.12 2.54 -6.43
N ARG A 476 -19.68 3.25 -5.47
CA ARG A 476 -18.98 3.71 -4.28
C ARG A 476 -19.35 2.83 -3.10
N PHE A 477 -18.34 2.31 -2.40
CA PHE A 477 -18.45 1.39 -1.27
C PHE A 477 -17.84 2.07 -0.03
N ASP A 478 -18.68 2.64 0.83
CA ASP A 478 -18.23 3.48 1.96
C ASP A 478 -17.80 2.70 3.21
N HIS A 479 -17.90 1.37 3.21
CA HIS A 479 -17.38 0.56 4.30
C HIS A 479 -15.85 0.46 4.25
N ILE A 480 -15.23 0.19 5.41
CA ILE A 480 -13.79 0.03 5.53
C ILE A 480 -13.38 -1.29 4.85
N VAL A 481 -12.35 -1.20 4.00
CA VAL A 481 -11.62 -2.33 3.45
C VAL A 481 -10.15 -2.24 3.86
N GLU A 482 -9.44 -3.36 3.80
CA GLU A 482 -8.05 -3.40 4.21
C GLU A 482 -7.13 -3.51 2.98
N MET A 483 -5.93 -2.96 3.08
CA MET A 483 -4.94 -3.06 2.00
C MET A 483 -4.56 -4.52 1.70
N THR A 484 -4.71 -5.41 2.67
CA THR A 484 -4.55 -6.86 2.51
C THR A 484 -5.56 -7.49 1.56
N ASP A 485 -6.71 -6.83 1.31
CA ASP A 485 -7.76 -7.34 0.42
C ASP A 485 -7.41 -7.21 -1.07
N ILE A 486 -6.39 -6.39 -1.41
CA ILE A 486 -6.02 -6.08 -2.80
C ILE A 486 -5.51 -7.34 -3.52
N ALA A 487 -4.53 -8.04 -2.95
CA ALA A 487 -3.96 -9.22 -3.59
C ALA A 487 -4.97 -10.36 -3.79
N PRO A 488 -5.80 -10.76 -2.80
CA PRO A 488 -6.85 -11.75 -3.01
C PRO A 488 -7.88 -11.34 -4.08
N THR A 489 -8.26 -10.05 -4.11
CA THR A 489 -9.21 -9.54 -5.10
C THR A 489 -8.64 -9.61 -6.52
N LEU A 490 -7.39 -9.20 -6.71
CA LEU A 490 -6.71 -9.30 -8.00
C LEU A 490 -6.47 -10.76 -8.42
N ALA A 491 -6.14 -11.64 -7.47
CA ALA A 491 -6.01 -13.07 -7.73
C ALA A 491 -7.32 -13.67 -8.24
N ALA A 492 -8.45 -13.30 -7.64
CA ALA A 492 -9.77 -13.77 -8.07
C ALA A 492 -10.08 -13.34 -9.53
N VAL A 493 -9.81 -12.10 -9.91
CA VAL A 493 -9.97 -11.63 -11.31
C VAL A 493 -9.04 -12.36 -12.25
N ALA A 494 -7.80 -12.61 -11.82
CA ALA A 494 -6.81 -13.32 -12.62
C ALA A 494 -7.10 -14.83 -12.73
N GLY A 495 -8.09 -15.36 -12.00
CA GLY A 495 -8.35 -16.80 -11.93
C GLY A 495 -7.20 -17.58 -11.27
N MET A 496 -6.48 -16.95 -10.37
CA MET A 496 -5.33 -17.50 -9.67
C MET A 496 -5.66 -17.69 -8.18
N PRO A 497 -4.98 -18.60 -7.46
CA PRO A 497 -5.08 -18.65 -6.01
C PRO A 497 -4.50 -17.35 -5.42
N ALA A 498 -5.05 -16.89 -4.30
CA ALA A 498 -4.44 -15.83 -3.52
C ALA A 498 -3.05 -16.27 -2.99
N PRO A 499 -2.13 -15.32 -2.69
CA PRO A 499 -0.87 -15.68 -2.04
C PRO A 499 -1.11 -16.50 -0.78
N ALA A 500 -0.29 -17.54 -0.54
CA ALA A 500 -0.53 -18.52 0.52
C ALA A 500 -0.60 -17.91 1.94
N ALA A 501 0.06 -16.77 2.14
CA ALA A 501 0.05 -16.03 3.41
C ALA A 501 -1.02 -14.91 3.46
N ALA A 502 -1.81 -14.72 2.41
CA ALA A 502 -2.82 -13.67 2.36
C ALA A 502 -3.85 -13.86 3.48
N THR A 503 -4.10 -12.79 4.22
CA THR A 503 -5.10 -12.73 5.31
C THR A 503 -6.32 -11.88 4.94
N GLY A 504 -6.21 -11.09 3.87
CA GLY A 504 -7.29 -10.30 3.33
C GLY A 504 -8.36 -11.15 2.65
N ARG A 505 -9.52 -10.55 2.42
CA ARG A 505 -10.64 -11.17 1.71
C ARG A 505 -10.71 -10.73 0.24
N VAL A 506 -11.43 -11.46 -0.56
CA VAL A 506 -11.87 -10.99 -1.87
C VAL A 506 -12.97 -9.96 -1.66
N LEU A 507 -12.85 -8.79 -2.28
CA LEU A 507 -13.87 -7.74 -2.28
C LEU A 507 -14.98 -8.11 -3.28
N SER A 508 -15.80 -9.09 -2.91
CA SER A 508 -16.84 -9.66 -3.79
C SER A 508 -17.87 -8.61 -4.22
N GLU A 509 -18.11 -7.59 -3.41
CA GLU A 509 -18.97 -6.44 -3.72
C GLU A 509 -18.45 -5.57 -4.88
N ALA A 510 -17.16 -5.64 -5.18
CA ALA A 510 -16.57 -4.97 -6.34
C ALA A 510 -16.95 -5.64 -7.69
N PHE A 511 -17.47 -6.85 -7.63
CA PHE A 511 -17.90 -7.61 -8.81
C PHE A 511 -19.42 -7.52 -8.99
N GLY A 512 -19.92 -7.69 -10.23
CA GLY A 512 -21.35 -7.77 -10.50
C GLY A 512 -22.04 -8.91 -9.74
N GLU A 513 -23.35 -8.77 -9.50
CA GLU A 513 -24.16 -9.84 -8.88
C GLU A 513 -23.92 -11.18 -9.58
N GLY A 514 -23.40 -12.15 -8.83
CA GLY A 514 -23.12 -13.50 -9.34
C GLY A 514 -21.69 -13.99 -9.21
N VAL A 515 -20.77 -13.18 -8.70
CA VAL A 515 -19.38 -13.56 -8.41
C VAL A 515 -19.20 -13.71 -6.90
N SER A 516 -19.47 -14.87 -6.36
CA SER A 516 -19.17 -15.24 -4.97
C SER A 516 -18.65 -16.68 -4.92
#